data_440a050b917eb26545e8cbc283464ba4
#
_entry.id   440a050b917eb26545e8cbc283464ba4
#
_cell.length_a   1.000
_cell.length_b   1.000
_cell.length_c   1.000
_cell.angle_alpha   90.00
_cell.angle_beta   90.00
_cell.angle_gamma   90.00
#
_symmetry.space_group_name_H-M   'P 1'
#
loop_
_entity.id
_entity.type
_entity.pdbx_description
1 polymer ?
#
loop_
_entity_poly.entity_id
_entity_poly.type
_entity_poly.pdbx_seq_one_letter_code
_entity_poly.pdbx_strand_id
1 'polypeptide(L)'
;MSNIRLFFPESLSLNLTATLDKSQSHYVTKVMRIKENEVFSLFNISGEWEAKILGISKNIVEFNVTKQLRQKENFKELWLAFSPIKSNYFNFMIQKATELGVTKFLPIIFDRTIVRKINKERLEKVVIEAAEQSNRIQVPNIEDPQNLRDFLDKCDVDLIFTDLNSKNNKVDLKKL
;
A
#
# COMPACT_ATOMS: atom_id res chain seq x y z
N MET A 1 18.64 2.33 16.08
CA MET A 1 17.80 1.20 15.61
C MET A 1 17.43 1.49 14.18
N SER A 2 17.69 0.55 13.27
CA SER A 2 17.35 0.68 11.86
C SER A 2 15.83 0.66 11.74
N ASN A 3 15.24 1.73 11.23
CA ASN A 3 13.78 1.86 11.09
C ASN A 3 13.30 1.25 9.76
N ILE A 4 13.81 0.05 9.43
CA ILE A 4 13.44 -0.65 8.22
C ILE A 4 12.15 -1.38 8.45
N ARG A 5 11.21 -1.13 7.58
CA ARG A 5 9.86 -1.63 7.64
C ARG A 5 9.45 -2.15 6.27
N LEU A 6 9.09 -3.43 6.17
CA LEU A 6 8.78 -4.11 4.92
C LEU A 6 7.40 -4.75 4.97
N PHE A 7 6.69 -4.66 3.87
CA PHE A 7 5.45 -5.40 3.67
C PHE A 7 5.74 -6.90 3.47
N PHE A 8 5.02 -7.75 4.20
CA PHE A 8 5.13 -9.20 4.07
C PHE A 8 3.74 -9.79 3.77
N PRO A 9 3.52 -10.37 2.59
CA PRO A 9 2.18 -10.76 2.15
C PRO A 9 1.60 -11.95 2.90
N GLU A 10 2.45 -12.80 3.46
CA GLU A 10 2.03 -14.00 4.16
C GLU A 10 1.65 -13.71 5.62
N SER A 11 0.98 -14.65 6.27
CA SER A 11 0.57 -14.49 7.67
C SER A 11 1.76 -14.38 8.60
N LEU A 12 1.74 -13.39 9.49
CA LEU A 12 2.75 -13.18 10.52
C LEU A 12 2.24 -13.67 11.87
N SER A 13 3.07 -14.38 12.60
CA SER A 13 2.81 -14.85 13.96
C SER A 13 4.09 -14.94 14.77
N LEU A 14 3.97 -14.94 16.09
CA LEU A 14 5.11 -15.11 16.98
C LEU A 14 5.85 -16.42 16.68
N ASN A 15 7.17 -16.38 16.68
CA ASN A 15 8.09 -17.50 16.37
C ASN A 15 8.01 -18.03 14.93
N LEU A 16 7.31 -17.35 14.03
CA LEU A 16 7.36 -17.69 12.60
C LEU A 16 8.80 -17.55 12.09
N THR A 17 9.31 -18.61 11.45
CA THR A 17 10.56 -18.57 10.68
C THR A 17 10.21 -18.66 9.20
N ALA A 18 10.72 -17.70 8.44
CA ALA A 18 10.46 -17.58 6.99
C ALA A 18 11.63 -16.88 6.28
N THR A 19 11.50 -16.71 4.97
CA THR A 19 12.51 -16.03 4.15
C THR A 19 11.92 -14.82 3.45
N LEU A 20 12.71 -13.78 3.30
CA LEU A 20 12.37 -12.65 2.42
C LEU A 20 12.54 -13.06 0.95
N ASP A 21 11.77 -12.44 0.06
CA ASP A 21 12.01 -12.60 -1.38
C ASP A 21 13.39 -12.03 -1.80
N LYS A 22 13.77 -12.25 -3.07
CA LYS A 22 15.07 -11.80 -3.58
C LYS A 22 15.24 -10.29 -3.54
N SER A 23 14.19 -9.53 -3.85
CA SER A 23 14.22 -8.05 -3.88
C SER A 23 14.36 -7.49 -2.48
N GLN A 24 13.54 -7.96 -1.55
CA GLN A 24 13.59 -7.59 -0.14
C GLN A 24 14.91 -7.99 0.51
N SER A 25 15.40 -9.21 0.24
CA SER A 25 16.69 -9.68 0.73
C SER A 25 17.84 -8.81 0.24
N HIS A 26 17.83 -8.44 -1.04
CA HIS A 26 18.81 -7.51 -1.61
C HIS A 26 18.72 -6.13 -0.95
N TYR A 27 17.51 -5.59 -0.79
CA TYR A 27 17.30 -4.31 -0.13
C TYR A 27 17.85 -4.29 1.29
N VAL A 28 17.48 -5.28 2.11
CA VAL A 28 17.91 -5.40 3.50
C VAL A 28 19.44 -5.53 3.61
N THR A 29 20.06 -6.37 2.78
CA THR A 29 21.49 -6.70 2.93
C THR A 29 22.42 -5.73 2.20
N LYS A 30 22.05 -5.25 1.00
CA LYS A 30 22.93 -4.44 0.15
C LYS A 30 22.65 -2.94 0.25
N VAL A 31 21.39 -2.55 0.38
CA VAL A 31 21.02 -1.14 0.49
C VAL A 31 21.08 -0.70 1.95
N MET A 32 20.36 -1.39 2.82
CA MET A 32 20.27 -1.05 4.24
C MET A 32 21.40 -1.63 5.09
N ARG A 33 22.11 -2.63 4.57
CA ARG A 33 23.31 -3.24 5.18
C ARG A 33 23.05 -3.83 6.56
N ILE A 34 21.86 -4.35 6.80
CA ILE A 34 21.52 -5.07 8.03
C ILE A 34 22.29 -6.40 8.05
N LYS A 35 22.78 -6.74 9.24
CA LYS A 35 23.57 -7.95 9.49
C LYS A 35 22.74 -9.01 10.20
N GLU A 36 23.30 -10.21 10.29
CA GLU A 36 22.78 -11.29 11.12
C GLU A 36 22.61 -10.81 12.57
N ASN A 37 21.58 -11.30 13.23
CA ASN A 37 21.15 -10.92 14.57
C ASN A 37 20.58 -9.50 14.74
N GLU A 38 20.57 -8.66 13.70
CA GLU A 38 19.88 -7.37 13.74
C GLU A 38 18.38 -7.54 13.48
N VAL A 39 17.60 -6.53 13.85
CA VAL A 39 16.14 -6.56 13.76
C VAL A 39 15.62 -5.54 12.76
N PHE A 40 14.47 -5.84 12.17
CA PHE A 40 13.69 -4.97 11.29
C PHE A 40 12.20 -5.22 11.52
N SER A 41 11.33 -4.40 10.94
CA SER A 41 9.89 -4.58 11.07
C SER A 41 9.29 -5.21 9.81
N LEU A 42 8.34 -6.12 10.01
CA LEU A 42 7.46 -6.66 8.99
C LEU A 42 6.02 -6.25 9.29
N PHE A 43 5.23 -5.95 8.28
CA PHE A 43 3.82 -5.63 8.49
C PHE A 43 2.92 -6.20 7.39
N ASN A 44 1.69 -6.44 7.78
CA ASN A 44 0.57 -6.75 6.89
C ASN A 44 -0.75 -6.44 7.61
N ILE A 45 -1.87 -6.91 7.06
CA ILE A 45 -3.20 -6.70 7.64
C ILE A 45 -3.36 -7.25 9.08
N SER A 46 -2.50 -8.17 9.52
CA SER A 46 -2.52 -8.73 10.88
C SER A 46 -1.84 -7.83 11.92
N GLY A 47 -1.09 -6.82 11.47
CA GLY A 47 -0.36 -5.90 12.34
C GLY A 47 1.08 -5.70 11.90
N GLU A 48 1.90 -5.18 12.82
CA GLU A 48 3.33 -4.98 12.63
C GLU A 48 4.12 -5.80 13.64
N TRP A 49 5.19 -6.42 13.16
CA TRP A 49 5.97 -7.41 13.89
C TRP A 49 7.45 -7.11 13.78
N GLU A 50 8.19 -7.32 14.85
CA GLU A 50 9.65 -7.32 14.83
C GLU A 50 10.15 -8.67 14.33
N ALA A 51 11.07 -8.64 13.41
CA ALA A 51 11.75 -9.82 12.88
C ALA A 51 13.25 -9.68 13.08
N LYS A 52 13.90 -10.78 13.49
CA LYS A 52 15.34 -10.88 13.68
C LYS A 52 15.94 -11.71 12.55
N ILE A 53 17.01 -11.24 11.93
CA ILE A 53 17.75 -12.02 10.92
C ILE A 53 18.45 -13.18 11.58
N LEU A 54 18.14 -14.41 11.13
CA LEU A 54 18.78 -15.64 11.57
C LEU A 54 20.05 -15.93 10.76
N GLY A 55 20.00 -15.68 9.47
CA GLY A 55 21.10 -15.92 8.56
C GLY A 55 20.86 -15.40 7.16
N ILE A 56 21.93 -15.35 6.37
CA ILE A 56 21.91 -14.95 4.98
C ILE A 56 22.57 -16.03 4.14
N SER A 57 21.78 -16.78 3.38
CA SER A 57 22.26 -17.87 2.52
C SER A 57 21.86 -17.64 1.07
N LYS A 58 22.78 -17.75 0.13
CA LYS A 58 22.55 -17.53 -1.31
C LYS A 58 21.85 -16.21 -1.63
N ASN A 59 22.19 -15.15 -0.90
CA ASN A 59 21.55 -13.80 -0.97
C ASN A 59 20.05 -13.79 -0.58
N ILE A 60 19.56 -14.76 0.15
CA ILE A 60 18.24 -14.81 0.75
C ILE A 60 18.39 -14.65 2.26
N VAL A 61 17.58 -13.76 2.82
CA VAL A 61 17.51 -13.49 4.26
C VAL A 61 16.48 -14.43 4.88
N GLU A 62 16.94 -15.22 5.86
CA GLU A 62 16.07 -15.96 6.76
C GLU A 62 15.87 -15.16 8.04
N PHE A 63 14.65 -15.10 8.53
CA PHE A 63 14.29 -14.35 9.72
C PHE A 63 13.36 -15.14 10.65
N ASN A 64 13.32 -14.72 11.91
CA ASN A 64 12.35 -15.19 12.90
C ASN A 64 11.58 -14.00 13.46
N VAL A 65 10.27 -14.14 13.60
CA VAL A 65 9.39 -13.12 14.20
C VAL A 65 9.47 -13.21 15.72
N THR A 66 9.91 -12.14 16.37
CA THR A 66 10.23 -12.10 17.80
C THR A 66 9.15 -11.54 18.68
N LYS A 67 8.40 -10.54 18.19
CA LYS A 67 7.27 -9.94 18.93
C LYS A 67 6.34 -9.14 18.01
N GLN A 68 5.14 -8.93 18.47
CA GLN A 68 4.20 -8.01 17.83
C GLN A 68 4.44 -6.57 18.33
N LEU A 69 4.62 -5.64 17.39
CA LEU A 69 4.84 -4.22 17.68
C LEU A 69 3.53 -3.43 17.68
N ARG A 70 2.64 -3.75 16.73
CA ARG A 70 1.32 -3.13 16.57
C ARG A 70 0.30 -4.20 16.23
N GLN A 71 -0.88 -4.12 16.80
CA GLN A 71 -2.01 -4.98 16.45
C GLN A 71 -2.65 -4.54 15.15
N LYS A 72 -3.51 -5.40 14.61
CA LYS A 72 -4.41 -5.04 13.50
C LYS A 72 -5.19 -3.77 13.86
N GLU A 73 -5.20 -2.82 12.94
CA GLU A 73 -5.97 -1.59 13.09
C GLU A 73 -7.29 -1.70 12.32
N ASN A 74 -8.33 -1.10 12.88
CA ASN A 74 -9.59 -0.90 12.15
C ASN A 74 -9.50 0.43 11.41
N PHE A 75 -9.54 0.37 10.08
CA PHE A 75 -9.50 1.55 9.24
C PHE A 75 -10.90 1.89 8.75
N LYS A 76 -11.21 3.18 8.67
CA LYS A 76 -12.32 3.64 7.85
C LYS A 76 -11.93 3.44 6.38
N GLU A 77 -12.84 2.87 5.61
CA GLU A 77 -12.62 2.75 4.17
C GLU A 77 -12.71 4.11 3.49
N LEU A 78 -11.69 4.44 2.72
CA LEU A 78 -11.64 5.62 1.86
C LEU A 78 -11.26 5.17 0.45
N TRP A 79 -12.19 5.27 -0.47
CA TRP A 79 -11.99 4.87 -1.86
C TRP A 79 -11.73 6.09 -2.74
N LEU A 80 -10.76 5.97 -3.63
CA LEU A 80 -10.46 6.99 -4.62
C LEU A 80 -10.83 6.48 -6.01
N ALA A 81 -11.94 6.98 -6.55
CA ALA A 81 -12.33 6.80 -7.95
C ALA A 81 -11.69 7.92 -8.79
N PHE A 82 -10.96 7.58 -9.84
CA PHE A 82 -10.19 8.53 -10.63
C PHE A 82 -10.01 8.08 -12.08
N SER A 83 -9.83 9.03 -12.99
CA SER A 83 -9.42 8.70 -14.36
C SER A 83 -7.90 8.52 -14.45
N PRO A 84 -7.40 7.40 -15.02
CA PRO A 84 -5.97 7.21 -15.20
C PRO A 84 -5.34 8.33 -16.05
N ILE A 85 -4.22 8.88 -15.57
CA ILE A 85 -3.45 9.93 -16.22
C ILE A 85 -2.10 9.42 -16.70
N LYS A 86 -1.35 10.23 -17.47
CA LYS A 86 -0.02 9.84 -17.95
C LYS A 86 0.99 9.63 -16.80
N SER A 87 1.92 8.71 -17.02
CA SER A 87 2.67 7.93 -16.03
C SER A 87 3.35 8.67 -14.87
N ASN A 88 4.02 9.80 -15.07
CA ASN A 88 4.81 10.42 -13.99
C ASN A 88 3.95 10.97 -12.86
N TYR A 89 2.90 11.71 -13.21
CA TYR A 89 1.94 12.25 -12.23
C TYR A 89 1.07 11.16 -11.63
N PHE A 90 0.84 10.07 -12.37
CA PHE A 90 0.02 8.96 -11.90
C PHE A 90 0.65 8.26 -10.69
N ASN A 91 1.92 7.89 -10.77
CA ASN A 91 2.62 7.27 -9.64
C ASN A 91 2.65 8.20 -8.42
N PHE A 92 2.91 9.48 -8.63
CA PHE A 92 2.91 10.48 -7.55
C PHE A 92 1.55 10.60 -6.88
N MET A 93 0.46 10.64 -7.67
CA MET A 93 -0.90 10.67 -7.13
C MET A 93 -1.21 9.43 -6.29
N ILE A 94 -0.91 8.22 -6.81
CA ILE A 94 -1.11 6.95 -6.09
C ILE A 94 -0.32 6.94 -4.79
N GLN A 95 0.96 7.33 -4.83
CA GLN A 95 1.81 7.43 -3.65
C GLN A 95 1.19 8.35 -2.60
N LYS A 96 0.85 9.60 -2.98
CA LYS A 96 0.31 10.58 -2.03
C LYS A 96 -1.07 10.23 -1.51
N ALA A 97 -1.93 9.67 -2.34
CA ALA A 97 -3.23 9.17 -1.90
C ALA A 97 -3.09 8.00 -0.90
N THR A 98 -2.11 7.11 -1.13
CA THR A 98 -1.76 6.06 -0.16
C THR A 98 -1.31 6.66 1.16
N GLU A 99 -0.38 7.60 1.16
CA GLU A 99 0.11 8.29 2.37
C GLU A 99 -1.04 8.98 3.14
N LEU A 100 -2.02 9.53 2.43
CA LEU A 100 -3.18 10.25 2.99
C LEU A 100 -4.31 9.33 3.48
N GLY A 101 -4.22 8.02 3.30
CA GLY A 101 -5.18 7.11 3.91
C GLY A 101 -6.14 6.41 2.95
N VAL A 102 -6.03 6.60 1.64
CA VAL A 102 -6.82 5.81 0.68
C VAL A 102 -6.60 4.32 0.91
N THR A 103 -7.70 3.56 0.90
CA THR A 103 -7.71 2.11 1.14
C THR A 103 -8.00 1.31 -0.13
N LYS A 104 -8.60 1.96 -1.13
CA LYS A 104 -8.93 1.34 -2.42
C LYS A 104 -8.85 2.34 -3.56
N PHE A 105 -8.20 1.95 -4.64
CA PHE A 105 -8.07 2.71 -5.88
C PHE A 105 -8.99 2.13 -6.94
N LEU A 106 -9.86 2.98 -7.52
CA LEU A 106 -10.87 2.61 -8.52
C LEU A 106 -10.61 3.37 -9.82
N PRO A 107 -9.84 2.81 -10.76
CA PRO A 107 -9.59 3.46 -12.05
C PRO A 107 -10.86 3.47 -12.90
N ILE A 108 -11.35 4.66 -13.26
CA ILE A 108 -12.58 4.85 -14.04
C ILE A 108 -12.24 5.34 -15.44
N ILE A 109 -12.72 4.64 -16.45
CA ILE A 109 -12.57 5.00 -17.85
C ILE A 109 -13.76 5.84 -18.29
N PHE A 110 -13.51 7.11 -18.55
CA PHE A 110 -14.47 8.03 -19.16
C PHE A 110 -14.30 8.06 -20.67
N ASP A 111 -15.25 8.65 -21.40
CA ASP A 111 -15.21 8.72 -22.87
C ASP A 111 -13.93 9.36 -23.40
N ARG A 112 -13.44 10.40 -22.72
CA ARG A 112 -12.23 11.15 -23.09
C ARG A 112 -10.95 10.65 -22.40
N THR A 113 -10.99 9.52 -21.69
CA THR A 113 -9.81 8.96 -21.04
C THR A 113 -8.84 8.43 -22.08
N ILE A 114 -7.63 8.98 -22.09
CA ILE A 114 -6.55 8.59 -23.01
C ILE A 114 -5.88 7.29 -22.56
N VAL A 115 -5.59 7.17 -21.25
CA VAL A 115 -4.91 6.00 -20.64
C VAL A 115 -5.95 4.98 -20.23
N ARG A 116 -6.19 3.97 -21.07
CA ARG A 116 -7.23 2.95 -20.84
C ARG A 116 -6.70 1.66 -20.18
N LYS A 117 -5.38 1.52 -20.07
CA LYS A 117 -4.74 0.37 -19.40
C LYS A 117 -3.76 0.89 -18.35
N ILE A 118 -3.71 0.20 -17.22
CA ILE A 118 -2.76 0.47 -16.15
C ILE A 118 -1.81 -0.72 -16.00
N ASN A 119 -0.59 -0.46 -15.57
CA ASN A 119 0.31 -1.52 -15.14
C ASN A 119 0.10 -1.73 -13.64
N LYS A 120 -0.78 -2.68 -13.29
CA LYS A 120 -1.20 -2.96 -11.92
C LYS A 120 -0.02 -3.37 -11.04
N GLU A 121 0.84 -4.27 -11.51
CA GLU A 121 2.03 -4.73 -10.77
C GLU A 121 2.97 -3.56 -10.39
N ARG A 122 3.12 -2.59 -11.29
CA ARG A 122 3.92 -1.39 -11.02
C ARG A 122 3.26 -0.52 -9.95
N LEU A 123 1.96 -0.34 -10.01
CA LEU A 123 1.21 0.47 -9.05
C LEU A 123 1.16 -0.21 -7.67
N GLU A 124 1.05 -1.53 -7.62
CA GLU A 124 1.14 -2.31 -6.37
C GLU A 124 2.48 -2.08 -5.66
N LYS A 125 3.59 -2.02 -6.41
CA LYS A 125 4.88 -1.64 -5.83
C LYS A 125 4.87 -0.22 -5.25
N VAL A 126 4.26 0.73 -5.97
CA VAL A 126 4.16 2.12 -5.50
C VAL A 126 3.35 2.22 -4.20
N VAL A 127 2.21 1.52 -4.09
CA VAL A 127 1.40 1.55 -2.86
C VAL A 127 2.10 0.84 -1.69
N ILE A 128 2.83 -0.26 -1.95
CA ILE A 128 3.62 -0.94 -0.93
C ILE A 128 4.72 -0.01 -0.40
N GLU A 129 5.54 0.57 -1.28
CA GLU A 129 6.60 1.50 -0.90
C GLU A 129 6.03 2.72 -0.13
N ALA A 130 4.90 3.26 -0.58
CA ALA A 130 4.22 4.36 0.11
C ALA A 130 3.73 3.96 1.51
N ALA A 131 3.17 2.76 1.67
CA ALA A 131 2.74 2.22 2.96
C ALA A 131 3.93 1.97 3.91
N GLU A 132 5.06 1.46 3.38
CA GLU A 132 6.31 1.28 4.12
C GLU A 132 6.82 2.60 4.67
N GLN A 133 6.85 3.66 3.85
CA GLN A 133 7.38 4.98 4.21
C GLN A 133 6.44 5.80 5.11
N SER A 134 5.13 5.65 4.95
CA SER A 134 4.12 6.40 5.71
C SER A 134 3.67 5.72 7.00
N ASN A 135 4.32 4.64 7.40
CA ASN A 135 4.02 3.89 8.62
C ASN A 135 2.60 3.30 8.66
N ARG A 136 2.00 3.00 7.50
CA ARG A 136 0.68 2.37 7.40
C ARG A 136 0.79 0.86 7.51
N ILE A 137 -0.18 0.23 8.18
CA ILE A 137 -0.31 -1.24 8.23
C ILE A 137 -1.09 -1.73 7.00
N GLN A 138 -2.08 -0.96 6.57
CA GLN A 138 -2.90 -1.32 5.43
C GLN A 138 -2.26 -0.87 4.12
N VAL A 139 -2.04 -1.80 3.21
CA VAL A 139 -1.69 -1.54 1.81
C VAL A 139 -2.99 -1.41 1.02
N PRO A 140 -3.19 -0.31 0.27
CA PRO A 140 -4.39 -0.13 -0.55
C PRO A 140 -4.54 -1.19 -1.64
N ASN A 141 -5.78 -1.59 -1.92
CA ASN A 141 -6.09 -2.41 -3.08
C ASN A 141 -6.25 -1.55 -4.34
N ILE A 142 -5.82 -2.08 -5.49
CA ILE A 142 -6.00 -1.45 -6.80
C ILE A 142 -6.90 -2.34 -7.64
N GLU A 143 -8.09 -1.82 -7.96
CA GLU A 143 -9.06 -2.52 -8.81
C GLU A 143 -8.68 -2.42 -10.29
N ASP A 144 -9.27 -3.28 -11.09
CA ASP A 144 -9.11 -3.20 -12.54
C ASP A 144 -9.90 -2.00 -13.10
N PRO A 145 -9.42 -1.39 -14.21
CA PRO A 145 -10.13 -0.30 -14.86
C PRO A 145 -11.55 -0.71 -15.29
N GLN A 146 -12.54 0.09 -14.93
CA GLN A 146 -13.94 -0.10 -15.31
C GLN A 146 -14.51 1.18 -15.92
N ASN A 147 -15.60 1.08 -16.69
CA ASN A 147 -16.27 2.26 -17.20
C ASN A 147 -17.13 2.93 -16.11
N LEU A 148 -17.46 4.21 -16.31
CA LEU A 148 -18.22 5.01 -15.34
C LEU A 148 -19.59 4.40 -15.05
N ARG A 149 -20.27 3.86 -16.05
CA ARG A 149 -21.62 3.30 -15.89
C ARG A 149 -21.56 2.06 -14.98
N ASP A 150 -20.65 1.13 -15.28
CA ASP A 150 -20.49 -0.10 -14.48
C ASP A 150 -20.09 0.23 -13.03
N PHE A 151 -19.29 1.28 -12.84
CA PHE A 151 -18.94 1.77 -11.52
C PHE A 151 -20.16 2.29 -10.76
N LEU A 152 -20.96 3.17 -11.38
CA LEU A 152 -22.14 3.76 -10.74
C LEU A 152 -23.23 2.73 -10.46
N ASP A 153 -23.42 1.76 -11.36
CA ASP A 153 -24.41 0.67 -11.19
C ASP A 153 -24.07 -0.27 -10.02
N LYS A 154 -22.79 -0.37 -9.65
CA LYS A 154 -22.30 -1.23 -8.56
C LYS A 154 -21.97 -0.47 -7.28
N CYS A 155 -21.99 0.86 -7.32
CA CYS A 155 -21.60 1.69 -6.19
C CYS A 155 -22.74 1.76 -5.18
N ASP A 156 -22.54 1.20 -4.02
CA ASP A 156 -23.48 1.16 -2.88
C ASP A 156 -23.06 2.05 -1.72
N VAL A 157 -22.06 2.92 -1.94
CA VAL A 157 -21.50 3.83 -0.93
C VAL A 157 -21.75 5.30 -1.31
N ASP A 158 -21.70 6.17 -0.32
CA ASP A 158 -21.81 7.62 -0.54
C ASP A 158 -20.64 8.13 -1.40
N LEU A 159 -20.97 8.91 -2.43
CA LEU A 159 -20.01 9.50 -3.34
C LEU A 159 -19.82 10.99 -3.06
N ILE A 160 -18.56 11.40 -2.95
CA ILE A 160 -18.16 12.80 -2.98
C ILE A 160 -17.60 13.08 -4.37
N PHE A 161 -18.33 13.87 -5.14
CA PHE A 161 -17.87 14.28 -6.47
C PHE A 161 -17.18 15.65 -6.39
N THR A 162 -15.92 15.70 -6.86
CA THR A 162 -15.17 16.96 -6.94
C THR A 162 -15.43 17.65 -8.27
N ASP A 163 -16.06 18.83 -8.25
CA ASP A 163 -16.34 19.66 -9.43
C ASP A 163 -15.78 21.06 -9.22
N LEU A 164 -14.91 21.50 -10.15
CA LEU A 164 -14.33 22.85 -10.13
C LEU A 164 -15.36 23.98 -10.25
N ASN A 165 -16.53 23.68 -10.85
CA ASN A 165 -17.60 24.64 -11.04
C ASN A 165 -18.65 24.60 -9.93
N SER A 166 -18.47 23.73 -8.93
CA SER A 166 -19.41 23.63 -7.82
C SER A 166 -19.45 24.91 -6.99
N LYS A 167 -20.66 25.46 -6.77
CA LYS A 167 -20.90 26.59 -5.87
C LYS A 167 -20.86 26.20 -4.39
N ASN A 168 -20.86 24.89 -4.08
CA ASN A 168 -20.77 24.37 -2.72
C ASN A 168 -19.30 24.25 -2.30
N ASN A 169 -18.75 25.33 -1.75
CA ASN A 169 -17.34 25.37 -1.31
C ASN A 169 -17.10 24.80 0.09
N LYS A 170 -18.08 24.18 0.73
CA LYS A 170 -17.92 23.64 2.08
C LYS A 170 -18.37 22.18 2.13
N VAL A 171 -17.40 21.29 2.14
CA VAL A 171 -17.60 19.91 2.59
C VAL A 171 -17.49 19.92 4.11
N ASP A 172 -18.53 19.50 4.80
CA ASP A 172 -18.47 19.30 6.25
C ASP A 172 -17.70 18.01 6.53
N LEU A 173 -16.37 18.13 6.66
CA LEU A 173 -15.47 17.03 6.92
C LEU A 173 -15.75 16.30 8.26
N LYS A 174 -16.61 16.86 9.13
CA LYS A 174 -17.01 16.21 10.37
C LYS A 174 -18.08 15.13 10.16
N LYS A 175 -18.68 15.08 8.98
CA LYS A 175 -19.68 14.06 8.60
C LYS A 175 -19.09 12.91 7.78
N LEU A 176 -17.81 12.96 7.45
CA LEU A 176 -17.02 11.89 6.88
C LEU A 176 -16.30 11.12 7.99
#